data_d4393994a2d3afef6dbad200c20556c5
#
_entry.id   d4393994a2d3afef6dbad200c20556c5
#
_cell.length_a   1.000
_cell.length_b   1.000
_cell.length_c   1.000
_cell.angle_alpha   90.00
_cell.angle_beta   90.00
_cell.angle_gamma   90.00
#
_symmetry.space_group_name_H-M   'P 1'
#
loop_
_entity.id
_entity.type
_entity.pdbx_description
1 polymer ?
#
loop_
_entity_poly.entity_id
_entity_poly.type
_entity_poly.pdbx_seq_one_letter_code
_entity_poly.pdbx_strand_id
1 'polypeptide(L)'
;MPNLRHVVKSVPFVGPAITRIFRLMNRGGDQFRNSTEYWINRYDRGGNSGDGSYNRPADFKAEIVNGIVREFQIDTVIEFGCGDGNQLRLMEYPNYIGYDVSPKAVSICREKFEGDENKSFKLLDDYAGDVATMSVSMDVIYHLVEDHVFAEYMGRLFDSSNRIVVIYASNTDVNSQEQPPHVKHRKFTDWIDENEPAWRLRDHIPNRYPFLGDTKSGSFADFYIYERTESAAS
;
A
#
# COMPACT_ATOMS: atom_id res chain seq x y z
N MET A 1 48.54 -43.95 0.27
CA MET A 1 47.80 -42.68 0.33
C MET A 1 46.39 -42.99 0.73
N PRO A 2 45.92 -42.64 1.94
CA PRO A 2 44.61 -42.99 2.41
C PRO A 2 43.55 -41.94 2.06
N ASN A 3 42.40 -42.40 1.64
CA ASN A 3 41.17 -41.68 1.36
C ASN A 3 40.64 -40.93 2.58
N LEU A 4 40.44 -39.64 2.42
CA LEU A 4 39.68 -38.80 3.38
C LEU A 4 38.21 -38.91 3.06
N ARG A 5 37.46 -39.75 3.78
CA ARG A 5 35.99 -39.74 3.77
C ARG A 5 35.53 -38.73 4.79
N HIS A 6 34.70 -37.80 4.31
CA HIS A 6 34.01 -36.78 5.07
C HIS A 6 33.23 -37.32 6.27
N VAL A 7 33.57 -36.83 7.46
CA VAL A 7 32.72 -36.90 8.62
C VAL A 7 31.80 -35.68 8.59
N VAL A 8 30.58 -35.85 8.08
CA VAL A 8 29.50 -34.87 8.25
C VAL A 8 29.03 -35.01 9.70
N LYS A 9 29.45 -34.11 10.57
CA LYS A 9 28.84 -33.98 11.92
C LYS A 9 27.46 -33.37 11.74
N SER A 10 26.43 -34.14 12.06
CA SER A 10 25.06 -33.71 12.21
C SER A 10 24.96 -32.61 13.26
N VAL A 11 24.64 -31.39 12.83
CA VAL A 11 24.25 -30.30 13.73
C VAL A 11 22.86 -30.64 14.27
N PRO A 12 22.62 -30.66 15.58
CA PRO A 12 21.30 -30.97 16.11
C PRO A 12 20.31 -29.87 15.70
N PHE A 13 19.15 -30.32 15.27
CA PHE A 13 18.00 -29.54 14.86
C PHE A 13 17.52 -28.60 15.98
N VAL A 14 17.92 -27.33 15.94
CA VAL A 14 17.56 -26.30 16.94
C VAL A 14 16.35 -25.46 16.48
N GLY A 15 15.70 -25.86 15.38
CA GLY A 15 14.63 -25.07 14.74
C GLY A 15 13.39 -24.77 15.61
N PRO A 16 12.75 -25.73 16.30
CA PRO A 16 11.47 -25.48 16.98
C PRO A 16 11.57 -24.68 18.28
N ALA A 17 12.70 -24.77 18.98
CA ALA A 17 12.89 -24.11 20.27
C ALA A 17 13.16 -22.61 20.13
N ILE A 18 13.94 -22.20 19.14
CA ILE A 18 14.25 -20.79 18.88
C ILE A 18 13.00 -20.06 18.39
N THR A 19 12.21 -20.69 17.51
CA THR A 19 10.94 -20.12 17.03
C THR A 19 9.93 -19.96 18.17
N ARG A 20 9.93 -20.88 19.14
CA ARG A 20 9.05 -20.82 20.31
C ARG A 20 9.49 -19.75 21.32
N ILE A 21 10.80 -19.53 21.48
CA ILE A 21 11.36 -18.46 22.33
C ILE A 21 11.10 -17.08 21.68
N PHE A 22 11.28 -16.92 20.36
CA PHE A 22 10.92 -15.71 19.64
C PHE A 22 9.41 -15.41 19.74
N ARG A 23 8.53 -16.44 19.66
CA ARG A 23 7.09 -16.26 19.90
C ARG A 23 6.76 -15.89 21.36
N LEU A 24 7.53 -16.34 22.32
CA LEU A 24 7.34 -16.01 23.74
C LEU A 24 7.88 -14.61 24.08
N MET A 25 8.95 -14.18 23.46
CA MET A 25 9.50 -12.82 23.63
C MET A 25 8.66 -11.76 22.88
N ASN A 26 7.95 -12.12 21.79
CA ASN A 26 6.99 -11.26 21.11
C ASN A 26 5.56 -11.30 21.69
N ARG A 27 5.32 -11.98 22.79
CA ARG A 27 4.02 -11.97 23.50
C ARG A 27 3.70 -10.65 24.21
N GLY A 28 4.61 -9.66 24.16
CA GLY A 28 4.35 -8.26 24.53
C GLY A 28 4.01 -7.34 23.36
N GLY A 29 3.95 -7.84 22.10
CA GLY A 29 3.49 -7.11 20.93
C GLY A 29 1.96 -7.06 20.92
N ASP A 30 1.39 -5.87 20.74
CA ASP A 30 -0.06 -5.67 20.65
C ASP A 30 -0.70 -6.71 19.75
N GLN A 31 -1.72 -7.37 20.30
CA GLN A 31 -2.59 -8.23 19.52
C GLN A 31 -3.27 -7.35 18.46
N PHE A 32 -3.15 -7.70 17.17
CA PHE A 32 -3.87 -7.01 16.09
C PHE A 32 -5.36 -6.94 16.45
N ARG A 33 -5.93 -5.74 16.51
CA ARG A 33 -7.33 -5.51 16.84
C ARG A 33 -8.12 -5.10 15.61
N ASN A 34 -7.61 -4.10 14.90
CA ASN A 34 -8.16 -3.61 13.64
C ASN A 34 -7.08 -2.88 12.82
N SER A 35 -7.38 -2.64 11.55
CA SER A 35 -6.46 -2.02 10.59
C SER A 35 -6.04 -0.61 11.00
N THR A 36 -6.99 0.22 11.41
CA THR A 36 -6.74 1.61 11.80
C THR A 36 -5.83 1.68 13.03
N GLU A 37 -6.15 0.94 14.09
CA GLU A 37 -5.35 0.92 15.33
C GLU A 37 -3.93 0.40 15.07
N TYR A 38 -3.78 -0.60 14.19
CA TYR A 38 -2.47 -1.13 13.81
C TYR A 38 -1.56 -0.03 13.23
N TRP A 39 -2.06 0.76 12.27
CA TRP A 39 -1.27 1.80 11.60
C TRP A 39 -0.99 2.99 12.51
N ILE A 40 -1.95 3.43 13.33
CA ILE A 40 -1.73 4.47 14.36
C ILE A 40 -0.60 4.03 15.30
N ASN A 41 -0.70 2.86 15.90
CA ASN A 41 0.30 2.33 16.83
C ASN A 41 1.67 2.14 16.19
N ARG A 42 1.71 1.74 14.90
CA ARG A 42 2.97 1.56 14.17
C ARG A 42 3.76 2.87 14.08
N TYR A 43 3.10 3.96 13.70
CA TYR A 43 3.75 5.28 13.61
C TYR A 43 4.06 5.89 14.97
N ASP A 44 3.20 5.73 15.95
CA ASP A 44 3.43 6.21 17.32
C ASP A 44 4.67 5.59 17.97
N ARG A 45 5.02 4.35 17.58
CA ARG A 45 6.23 3.66 18.03
C ARG A 45 7.47 3.94 17.17
N GLY A 46 7.40 4.90 16.27
CA GLY A 46 8.53 5.26 15.39
C GLY A 46 8.72 4.32 14.21
N GLY A 47 7.69 3.54 13.83
CA GLY A 47 7.68 2.78 12.59
C GLY A 47 7.51 3.69 11.35
N ASN A 48 7.53 3.07 10.18
CA ASN A 48 7.44 3.73 8.88
C ASN A 48 6.42 3.04 7.96
N SER A 49 6.27 3.56 6.74
CA SER A 49 5.35 3.04 5.71
C SER A 49 5.67 1.63 5.20
N GLY A 50 6.77 1.00 5.66
CA GLY A 50 7.16 -0.36 5.26
C GLY A 50 8.07 -0.40 4.03
N ASP A 51 8.62 -1.59 3.75
CA ASP A 51 9.65 -1.82 2.72
C ASP A 51 9.21 -1.38 1.32
N GLY A 52 7.92 -1.50 1.01
CA GLY A 52 7.33 -1.09 -0.28
C GLY A 52 7.53 0.39 -0.60
N SER A 53 7.59 1.27 0.41
CA SER A 53 7.74 2.71 0.23
C SER A 53 9.20 3.19 0.19
N TYR A 54 10.16 2.26 0.10
CA TYR A 54 11.59 2.57 0.13
C TYR A 54 12.33 1.84 -1.00
N ASN A 55 13.52 2.35 -1.35
CA ASN A 55 14.45 1.74 -2.30
C ASN A 55 13.80 1.38 -3.66
N ARG A 56 14.23 0.26 -4.26
CA ARG A 56 13.78 -0.20 -5.59
C ARG A 56 12.26 -0.30 -5.78
N PRO A 57 11.46 -0.80 -4.81
CA PRO A 57 10.01 -0.77 -4.93
C PRO A 57 9.45 0.66 -5.05
N ALA A 58 10.00 1.61 -4.29
CA ALA A 58 9.58 3.00 -4.37
C ALA A 58 9.94 3.65 -5.71
N ASP A 59 11.15 3.38 -6.22
CA ASP A 59 11.60 3.89 -7.53
C ASP A 59 10.71 3.37 -8.66
N PHE A 60 10.37 2.06 -8.65
CA PHE A 60 9.47 1.46 -9.64
C PHE A 60 8.08 2.09 -9.60
N LYS A 61 7.52 2.30 -8.40
CA LYS A 61 6.21 2.95 -8.27
C LYS A 61 6.25 4.38 -8.80
N ALA A 62 7.31 5.13 -8.50
CA ALA A 62 7.48 6.49 -8.99
C ALA A 62 7.60 6.54 -10.52
N GLU A 63 8.36 5.64 -11.15
CA GLU A 63 8.47 5.56 -12.60
C GLU A 63 7.10 5.41 -13.27
N ILE A 64 6.28 4.46 -12.79
CA ILE A 64 4.96 4.19 -13.36
C ILE A 64 4.01 5.36 -13.12
N VAL A 65 3.88 5.83 -11.88
CA VAL A 65 2.90 6.86 -11.53
C VAL A 65 3.26 8.21 -12.15
N ASN A 66 4.54 8.59 -12.18
CA ASN A 66 4.98 9.81 -12.87
C ASN A 66 4.74 9.72 -14.39
N GLY A 67 4.86 8.52 -14.98
CA GLY A 67 4.47 8.27 -16.36
C GLY A 67 2.98 8.58 -16.59
N ILE A 68 2.11 8.10 -15.72
CA ILE A 68 0.66 8.35 -15.75
C ILE A 68 0.37 9.85 -15.59
N VAL A 69 1.01 10.53 -14.64
CA VAL A 69 0.85 11.97 -14.43
C VAL A 69 1.14 12.76 -15.70
N ARG A 70 2.23 12.45 -16.40
CA ARG A 70 2.61 13.11 -17.64
C ARG A 70 1.69 12.74 -18.80
N GLU A 71 1.37 11.44 -18.98
CA GLU A 71 0.52 10.96 -20.09
C GLU A 71 -0.87 11.58 -20.03
N PHE A 72 -1.49 11.59 -18.85
CA PHE A 72 -2.86 12.09 -18.66
C PHE A 72 -2.91 13.58 -18.31
N GLN A 73 -1.77 14.26 -18.23
CA GLN A 73 -1.71 15.67 -17.84
C GLN A 73 -2.47 15.93 -16.52
N ILE A 74 -2.19 15.08 -15.49
CA ILE A 74 -2.82 15.16 -14.18
C ILE A 74 -2.38 16.43 -13.47
N ASP A 75 -3.34 17.23 -13.00
CA ASP A 75 -3.11 18.49 -12.30
C ASP A 75 -3.32 18.38 -10.79
N THR A 76 -4.19 17.48 -10.35
CA THR A 76 -4.53 17.28 -8.94
C THR A 76 -4.57 15.79 -8.59
N VAL A 77 -4.00 15.44 -7.43
CA VAL A 77 -3.92 14.06 -6.94
C VAL A 77 -4.41 13.98 -5.50
N ILE A 78 -5.26 13.00 -5.21
CA ILE A 78 -5.61 12.57 -3.85
C ILE A 78 -5.03 11.18 -3.60
N GLU A 79 -4.32 11.00 -2.48
CA GLU A 79 -3.82 9.70 -2.05
C GLU A 79 -4.40 9.32 -0.70
N PHE A 80 -4.95 8.11 -0.61
CA PHE A 80 -5.40 7.52 0.65
C PHE A 80 -4.37 6.53 1.18
N GLY A 81 -3.84 6.81 2.39
CA GLY A 81 -2.72 6.10 2.98
C GLY A 81 -1.37 6.69 2.57
N CYS A 82 -1.21 8.02 2.67
CA CYS A 82 0.03 8.72 2.29
C CYS A 82 1.25 8.34 3.16
N GLY A 83 1.00 7.73 4.31
CA GLY A 83 2.03 7.24 5.22
C GLY A 83 2.96 8.35 5.73
N ASP A 84 4.26 8.05 5.77
CA ASP A 84 5.31 9.01 6.19
C ASP A 84 5.82 9.92 5.05
N GLY A 85 5.17 9.88 3.88
CA GLY A 85 5.53 10.69 2.72
C GLY A 85 6.86 10.32 2.06
N ASN A 86 7.46 9.16 2.38
CA ASN A 86 8.71 8.78 1.73
C ASN A 86 8.52 8.49 0.24
N GLN A 87 7.46 7.79 -0.13
CA GLN A 87 7.08 7.54 -1.53
C GLN A 87 6.79 8.85 -2.27
N LEU A 88 6.07 9.79 -1.62
CA LEU A 88 5.69 11.09 -2.20
C LEU A 88 6.89 11.93 -2.64
N ARG A 89 8.06 11.79 -1.99
CA ARG A 89 9.29 12.50 -2.39
C ARG A 89 9.77 12.19 -3.82
N LEU A 90 9.32 11.08 -4.38
CA LEU A 90 9.68 10.61 -5.72
C LEU A 90 8.60 10.95 -6.75
N MET A 91 7.46 11.49 -6.30
CA MET A 91 6.31 11.75 -7.16
C MET A 91 6.33 13.16 -7.74
N GLU A 92 5.95 13.27 -9.01
CA GLU A 92 5.85 14.52 -9.77
C GLU A 92 4.41 15.06 -9.76
N TYR A 93 3.76 15.05 -8.58
CA TYR A 93 2.38 15.55 -8.45
C TYR A 93 2.36 17.08 -8.42
N PRO A 94 1.61 17.75 -9.36
CA PRO A 94 1.52 19.22 -9.38
C PRO A 94 0.83 19.77 -8.14
N ASN A 95 -0.37 19.25 -7.81
CA ASN A 95 -1.10 19.55 -6.58
C ASN A 95 -1.50 18.24 -5.91
N TYR A 96 -1.41 18.17 -4.58
CA TYR A 96 -1.56 16.93 -3.86
C TYR A 96 -2.28 17.09 -2.53
N ILE A 97 -3.18 16.14 -2.23
CA ILE A 97 -3.81 15.97 -0.94
C ILE A 97 -3.57 14.53 -0.47
N GLY A 98 -2.83 14.36 0.61
CA GLY A 98 -2.61 13.07 1.25
C GLY A 98 -3.51 12.88 2.47
N TYR A 99 -4.18 11.73 2.52
CA TYR A 99 -4.97 11.29 3.68
C TYR A 99 -4.30 10.10 4.35
N ASP A 100 -4.28 10.09 5.68
CA ASP A 100 -3.86 8.92 6.47
C ASP A 100 -4.69 8.80 7.75
N VAL A 101 -4.84 7.59 8.28
CA VAL A 101 -5.53 7.32 9.55
C VAL A 101 -4.68 7.74 10.75
N SER A 102 -3.36 7.83 10.60
CA SER A 102 -2.41 8.12 11.68
C SER A 102 -2.12 9.62 11.80
N PRO A 103 -2.49 10.27 12.93
CA PRO A 103 -2.10 11.65 13.20
C PRO A 103 -0.57 11.86 13.14
N LYS A 104 0.19 10.84 13.56
CA LYS A 104 1.65 10.90 13.53
C LYS A 104 2.19 10.88 12.10
N ALA A 105 1.64 10.04 11.21
CA ALA A 105 2.00 10.03 9.79
C ALA A 105 1.71 11.38 9.13
N VAL A 106 0.53 11.94 9.34
CA VAL A 106 0.15 13.27 8.86
C VAL A 106 1.11 14.37 9.38
N SER A 107 1.49 14.32 10.67
CA SER A 107 2.46 15.27 11.24
C SER A 107 3.84 15.15 10.58
N ILE A 108 4.32 13.92 10.34
CA ILE A 108 5.59 13.67 9.64
C ILE A 108 5.56 14.24 8.21
N CYS A 109 4.44 14.06 7.50
CA CYS A 109 4.30 14.61 6.15
C CYS A 109 4.29 16.14 6.17
N ARG A 110 3.54 16.77 7.08
CA ARG A 110 3.50 18.24 7.20
C ARG A 110 4.87 18.83 7.49
N GLU A 111 5.66 18.20 8.35
CA GLU A 111 7.05 18.61 8.64
C GLU A 111 7.96 18.39 7.42
N LYS A 112 7.86 17.22 6.76
CA LYS A 112 8.71 16.83 5.63
C LYS A 112 8.52 17.70 4.39
N PHE A 113 7.30 18.20 4.18
CA PHE A 113 6.92 19.05 3.04
C PHE A 113 6.57 20.48 3.46
N GLU A 114 7.12 20.93 4.61
CA GLU A 114 6.96 22.31 5.07
C GLU A 114 7.41 23.30 4.00
N GLY A 115 6.57 24.28 3.68
CA GLY A 115 6.83 25.29 2.64
C GLY A 115 6.47 24.86 1.21
N ASP A 116 6.02 23.64 0.98
CA ASP A 116 5.44 23.23 -0.32
C ASP A 116 3.93 23.50 -0.33
N GLU A 117 3.53 24.66 -0.85
CA GLU A 117 2.13 25.10 -0.88
C GLU A 117 1.22 24.21 -1.74
N ASN A 118 1.80 23.37 -2.62
CA ASN A 118 1.05 22.48 -3.48
C ASN A 118 0.75 21.12 -2.81
N LYS A 119 1.21 20.92 -1.58
CA LYS A 119 0.99 19.67 -0.82
C LYS A 119 0.24 19.93 0.47
N SER A 120 -0.84 19.19 0.68
CA SER A 120 -1.61 19.22 1.93
C SER A 120 -1.82 17.82 2.49
N PHE A 121 -1.91 17.73 3.82
CA PHE A 121 -2.04 16.45 4.52
C PHE A 121 -3.14 16.55 5.57
N LYS A 122 -4.08 15.60 5.52
CA LYS A 122 -5.28 15.57 6.36
C LYS A 122 -5.45 14.20 7.02
N LEU A 123 -6.17 14.16 8.13
CA LEU A 123 -6.64 12.89 8.67
C LEU A 123 -7.74 12.32 7.76
N LEU A 124 -7.81 11.00 7.67
CA LEU A 124 -8.87 10.35 6.88
C LEU A 124 -10.26 10.71 7.39
N ASP A 125 -10.42 10.91 8.69
CA ASP A 125 -11.69 11.34 9.31
C ASP A 125 -12.12 12.76 8.90
N ASP A 126 -11.19 13.58 8.40
CA ASP A 126 -11.48 14.93 7.88
C ASP A 126 -11.88 14.93 6.39
N TYR A 127 -11.96 13.74 5.74
CA TYR A 127 -12.40 13.65 4.35
C TYR A 127 -13.87 14.04 4.21
N ALA A 128 -14.15 15.07 3.44
CA ALA A 128 -15.47 15.66 3.25
C ALA A 128 -15.92 15.66 1.77
N GLY A 129 -15.38 14.76 0.95
CA GLY A 129 -15.70 14.65 -0.47
C GLY A 129 -14.81 15.50 -1.38
N ASP A 130 -13.56 15.71 -1.00
CA ASP A 130 -12.56 16.32 -1.90
C ASP A 130 -12.43 15.48 -3.19
N VAL A 131 -12.32 16.13 -4.35
CA VAL A 131 -12.22 15.48 -5.66
C VAL A 131 -11.00 16.01 -6.42
N ALA A 132 -10.28 15.10 -7.07
CA ALA A 132 -9.10 15.39 -7.87
C ALA A 132 -9.22 14.77 -9.27
N THR A 133 -8.28 15.10 -10.16
CA THR A 133 -8.18 14.46 -11.48
C THR A 133 -7.77 13.00 -11.36
N MET A 134 -6.93 12.67 -10.36
CA MET A 134 -6.48 11.32 -10.07
C MET A 134 -6.57 11.00 -8.59
N SER A 135 -7.06 9.82 -8.24
CA SER A 135 -6.91 9.24 -6.91
C SER A 135 -5.92 8.07 -6.93
N VAL A 136 -5.21 7.88 -5.81
CA VAL A 136 -4.13 6.88 -5.70
C VAL A 136 -4.26 6.07 -4.42
N SER A 137 -4.04 4.77 -4.53
CA SER A 137 -3.89 3.83 -3.42
C SER A 137 -2.69 2.93 -3.66
N MET A 138 -1.65 3.06 -2.85
CA MET A 138 -0.42 2.26 -2.98
C MET A 138 -0.11 1.49 -1.69
N ASP A 139 -0.09 0.16 -1.79
CA ASP A 139 0.20 -0.73 -0.66
C ASP A 139 -0.79 -0.61 0.53
N VAL A 140 -2.04 -0.19 0.31
CA VAL A 140 -3.05 0.02 1.36
C VAL A 140 -4.09 -1.09 1.40
N ILE A 141 -4.67 -1.46 0.26
CA ILE A 141 -5.89 -2.28 0.16
C ILE A 141 -5.78 -3.60 0.95
N TYR A 142 -4.67 -4.30 0.86
CA TYR A 142 -4.46 -5.55 1.58
C TYR A 142 -4.17 -5.36 3.09
N HIS A 143 -4.09 -4.12 3.57
CA HIS A 143 -4.04 -3.80 5.00
C HIS A 143 -5.41 -3.46 5.60
N LEU A 144 -6.44 -3.41 4.79
CA LEU A 144 -7.82 -3.18 5.23
C LEU A 144 -8.49 -4.54 5.51
N VAL A 145 -8.24 -5.10 6.69
CA VAL A 145 -8.63 -6.47 7.03
C VAL A 145 -10.15 -6.62 7.16
N GLU A 146 -10.83 -5.61 7.70
CA GLU A 146 -12.27 -5.56 7.89
C GLU A 146 -12.99 -5.27 6.57
N ASP A 147 -14.02 -6.05 6.23
CA ASP A 147 -14.70 -5.92 4.93
C ASP A 147 -15.44 -4.59 4.78
N HIS A 148 -16.02 -4.06 5.86
CA HIS A 148 -16.69 -2.76 5.83
C HIS A 148 -15.69 -1.60 5.64
N VAL A 149 -14.49 -1.67 6.29
CA VAL A 149 -13.43 -0.67 6.12
C VAL A 149 -12.90 -0.69 4.68
N PHE A 150 -12.70 -1.91 4.13
CA PHE A 150 -12.32 -2.07 2.72
C PHE A 150 -13.36 -1.45 1.78
N ALA A 151 -14.65 -1.78 1.94
CA ALA A 151 -15.70 -1.28 1.06
C ALA A 151 -15.84 0.25 1.13
N GLU A 152 -15.80 0.84 2.34
CA GLU A 152 -15.84 2.28 2.53
C GLU A 152 -14.61 2.98 1.92
N TYR A 153 -13.44 2.41 2.09
CA TYR A 153 -12.20 2.91 1.50
C TYR A 153 -12.26 2.91 -0.03
N MET A 154 -12.71 1.80 -0.62
CA MET A 154 -12.83 1.68 -2.07
C MET A 154 -13.83 2.69 -2.63
N GLY A 155 -15.00 2.86 -2.01
CA GLY A 155 -15.95 3.89 -2.41
C GLY A 155 -15.32 5.30 -2.39
N ARG A 156 -14.66 5.68 -1.29
CA ARG A 156 -13.96 6.97 -1.19
C ARG A 156 -12.89 7.15 -2.27
N LEU A 157 -12.12 6.09 -2.57
CA LEU A 157 -11.08 6.11 -3.58
C LEU A 157 -11.63 6.46 -4.98
N PHE A 158 -12.76 5.86 -5.36
CA PHE A 158 -13.41 6.10 -6.64
C PHE A 158 -14.20 7.41 -6.67
N ASP A 159 -14.88 7.77 -5.60
CA ASP A 159 -15.63 9.03 -5.47
C ASP A 159 -14.72 10.27 -5.50
N SER A 160 -13.49 10.15 -5.00
CA SER A 160 -12.52 11.25 -4.97
C SER A 160 -11.81 11.51 -6.28
N SER A 161 -12.12 10.78 -7.35
CA SER A 161 -11.53 10.99 -8.67
C SER A 161 -12.58 11.29 -9.72
N ASN A 162 -12.28 12.24 -10.59
CA ASN A 162 -13.14 12.52 -11.74
C ASN A 162 -12.64 11.88 -13.06
N ARG A 163 -11.41 11.28 -13.08
CA ARG A 163 -10.84 10.77 -14.33
C ARG A 163 -10.03 9.49 -14.19
N ILE A 164 -9.06 9.41 -13.30
CA ILE A 164 -8.12 8.28 -13.19
C ILE A 164 -8.04 7.77 -11.75
N VAL A 165 -8.13 6.46 -11.56
CA VAL A 165 -7.82 5.81 -10.28
C VAL A 165 -6.62 4.89 -10.49
N VAL A 166 -5.59 5.03 -9.66
CA VAL A 166 -4.39 4.19 -9.68
C VAL A 166 -4.33 3.36 -8.40
N ILE A 167 -4.32 2.06 -8.54
CA ILE A 167 -4.21 1.10 -7.44
C ILE A 167 -2.91 0.29 -7.62
N TYR A 168 -2.11 0.23 -6.57
CA TYR A 168 -0.98 -0.70 -6.48
C TYR A 168 -1.22 -1.63 -5.29
N ALA A 169 -1.66 -2.85 -5.59
CA ALA A 169 -2.03 -3.84 -4.58
C ALA A 169 -2.00 -5.27 -5.15
N SER A 170 -2.04 -6.26 -4.25
CA SER A 170 -2.32 -7.64 -4.64
C SER A 170 -3.79 -7.80 -5.04
N ASN A 171 -4.04 -8.64 -6.04
CA ASN A 171 -5.39 -8.92 -6.55
C ASN A 171 -5.66 -10.44 -6.54
N THR A 172 -5.90 -10.99 -5.36
CA THR A 172 -6.15 -12.42 -5.14
C THR A 172 -6.89 -12.64 -3.84
N ASP A 173 -7.73 -13.68 -3.77
CA ASP A 173 -8.39 -14.12 -2.53
C ASP A 173 -7.59 -15.20 -1.78
N VAL A 174 -6.42 -15.56 -2.28
CA VAL A 174 -5.57 -16.56 -1.64
C VAL A 174 -4.88 -15.94 -0.43
N ASN A 175 -5.28 -16.41 0.76
CA ASN A 175 -4.74 -15.97 2.04
C ASN A 175 -4.13 -17.18 2.77
N SER A 176 -2.90 -17.04 3.26
CA SER A 176 -2.19 -18.06 4.03
C SER A 176 -2.45 -17.90 5.53
N GLN A 177 -2.47 -19.01 6.26
CA GLN A 177 -2.53 -18.98 7.73
C GLN A 177 -1.24 -18.40 8.37
N GLU A 178 -0.15 -18.34 7.61
CA GLU A 178 1.14 -17.83 8.06
C GLU A 178 1.32 -16.32 7.79
N GLN A 179 0.40 -15.71 7.03
CA GLN A 179 0.49 -14.26 6.76
C GLN A 179 0.26 -13.43 8.02
N PRO A 180 0.83 -12.20 8.07
CA PRO A 180 0.62 -11.30 9.19
C PRO A 180 -0.88 -10.99 9.39
N PRO A 181 -1.38 -10.88 10.64
CA PRO A 181 -2.80 -10.66 10.92
C PRO A 181 -3.34 -9.31 10.40
N HIS A 182 -2.46 -8.35 10.09
CA HIS A 182 -2.79 -7.06 9.50
C HIS A 182 -2.79 -7.08 7.95
N VAL A 183 -2.78 -8.26 7.35
CA VAL A 183 -2.82 -8.44 5.89
C VAL A 183 -3.98 -9.36 5.54
N LYS A 184 -4.82 -8.93 4.61
CA LYS A 184 -5.87 -9.74 3.98
C LYS A 184 -5.91 -9.39 2.49
N HIS A 185 -5.52 -10.35 1.67
CA HIS A 185 -5.63 -10.20 0.23
C HIS A 185 -7.08 -10.34 -0.21
N ARG A 186 -7.46 -9.58 -1.24
CA ARG A 186 -8.76 -9.65 -1.90
C ARG A 186 -8.57 -9.50 -3.41
N LYS A 187 -9.41 -10.15 -4.17
CA LYS A 187 -9.56 -9.88 -5.59
C LYS A 187 -10.42 -8.63 -5.76
N PHE A 188 -9.80 -7.48 -5.48
CA PHE A 188 -10.49 -6.19 -5.42
C PHE A 188 -11.07 -5.76 -6.78
N THR A 189 -10.58 -6.30 -7.90
CA THR A 189 -11.15 -6.05 -9.23
C THR A 189 -12.58 -6.54 -9.34
N ASP A 190 -12.94 -7.68 -8.73
CA ASP A 190 -14.31 -8.17 -8.72
C ASP A 190 -15.25 -7.20 -7.97
N TRP A 191 -14.78 -6.64 -6.84
CA TRP A 191 -15.52 -5.62 -6.11
C TRP A 191 -15.74 -4.35 -6.97
N ILE A 192 -14.74 -3.91 -7.73
CA ILE A 192 -14.83 -2.73 -8.61
C ILE A 192 -15.85 -3.00 -9.72
N ASP A 193 -15.79 -4.15 -10.36
CA ASP A 193 -16.72 -4.53 -11.44
C ASP A 193 -18.19 -4.55 -10.96
N GLU A 194 -18.43 -4.90 -9.69
CA GLU A 194 -19.76 -4.95 -9.09
C GLU A 194 -20.26 -3.57 -8.59
N ASN A 195 -19.38 -2.70 -8.08
CA ASN A 195 -19.77 -1.51 -7.34
C ASN A 195 -19.48 -0.19 -8.07
N GLU A 196 -18.55 -0.20 -9.04
CA GLU A 196 -18.07 1.01 -9.71
C GLU A 196 -18.30 0.95 -11.25
N PRO A 197 -19.54 0.85 -11.72
CA PRO A 197 -19.85 0.63 -13.14
C PRO A 197 -19.45 1.81 -14.06
N ALA A 198 -19.17 2.99 -13.49
CA ALA A 198 -18.67 4.15 -14.22
C ALA A 198 -17.17 4.08 -14.53
N TRP A 199 -16.49 3.03 -14.08
CA TRP A 199 -15.05 2.89 -14.22
C TRP A 199 -14.71 1.63 -15.02
N ARG A 200 -13.69 1.70 -15.86
CA ARG A 200 -13.15 0.56 -16.60
C ARG A 200 -11.67 0.39 -16.31
N LEU A 201 -11.21 -0.84 -16.20
CA LEU A 201 -9.79 -1.15 -16.17
C LEU A 201 -9.19 -0.74 -17.53
N ARG A 202 -8.27 0.22 -17.51
CA ARG A 202 -7.53 0.67 -18.69
C ARG A 202 -6.27 -0.14 -18.88
N ASP A 203 -5.45 -0.27 -17.82
CA ASP A 203 -4.18 -0.95 -17.87
C ASP A 203 -3.94 -1.78 -16.60
N HIS A 204 -3.29 -2.94 -16.78
CA HIS A 204 -2.69 -3.73 -15.74
C HIS A 204 -1.20 -3.85 -16.00
N ILE A 205 -0.37 -3.35 -15.08
CA ILE A 205 1.09 -3.38 -15.21
C ILE A 205 1.65 -4.31 -14.14
N PRO A 206 2.14 -5.50 -14.52
CA PRO A 206 2.76 -6.43 -13.60
C PRO A 206 4.00 -5.83 -12.93
N ASN A 207 4.22 -6.22 -11.68
CA ASN A 207 5.40 -5.79 -10.95
C ASN A 207 6.70 -6.27 -11.64
N ARG A 208 7.61 -5.34 -11.88
CA ARG A 208 8.95 -5.65 -12.42
C ARG A 208 9.76 -6.53 -11.47
N TYR A 209 9.49 -6.47 -10.19
CA TYR A 209 10.14 -7.18 -9.11
C TYR A 209 9.13 -8.06 -8.36
N PRO A 210 8.74 -9.22 -8.93
CA PRO A 210 7.76 -10.09 -8.28
C PRO A 210 8.28 -10.62 -6.94
N PHE A 211 7.36 -10.89 -6.01
CA PHE A 211 7.70 -11.44 -4.70
C PHE A 211 8.31 -12.85 -4.83
N LEU A 212 9.54 -13.00 -4.35
CA LEU A 212 10.29 -14.26 -4.31
C LEU A 212 10.65 -14.68 -2.88
N GLY A 213 9.81 -14.27 -1.90
CA GLY A 213 10.02 -14.61 -0.48
C GLY A 213 10.62 -13.48 0.35
N ASP A 214 10.96 -12.33 -0.23
CA ASP A 214 11.53 -11.17 0.46
C ASP A 214 10.85 -9.87 0.00
N THR A 215 10.23 -9.16 0.95
CA THR A 215 9.51 -7.90 0.71
C THR A 215 10.42 -6.71 0.42
N LYS A 216 11.71 -6.80 0.77
CA LYS A 216 12.69 -5.73 0.48
C LYS A 216 13.12 -5.71 -0.99
N SER A 217 13.02 -6.83 -1.67
CA SER A 217 13.48 -6.99 -3.05
C SER A 217 12.36 -7.17 -4.06
N GLY A 218 11.14 -7.51 -3.62
CA GLY A 218 10.00 -7.75 -4.49
C GLY A 218 8.65 -7.53 -3.80
N SER A 219 7.59 -7.49 -4.60
CA SER A 219 6.22 -7.30 -4.11
C SER A 219 5.25 -8.25 -4.82
N PHE A 220 4.17 -8.57 -4.13
CA PHE A 220 3.00 -9.29 -4.68
C PHE A 220 1.96 -8.34 -5.28
N ALA A 221 2.23 -7.03 -5.26
CA ALA A 221 1.35 -6.00 -5.78
C ALA A 221 1.70 -5.67 -7.23
N ASP A 222 0.67 -5.45 -8.05
CA ASP A 222 0.74 -4.94 -9.41
C ASP A 222 0.02 -3.60 -9.50
N PHE A 223 0.22 -2.86 -10.59
CA PHE A 223 -0.56 -1.67 -10.89
C PHE A 223 -1.83 -2.00 -11.68
N TYR A 224 -2.92 -1.37 -11.27
CA TYR A 224 -4.22 -1.37 -11.94
C TYR A 224 -4.64 0.08 -12.13
N ILE A 225 -4.82 0.49 -13.38
CA ILE A 225 -5.19 1.85 -13.75
C ILE A 225 -6.63 1.82 -14.28
N TYR A 226 -7.51 2.53 -13.60
CA TYR A 226 -8.91 2.67 -14.00
C TYR A 226 -9.14 4.06 -14.57
N GLU A 227 -9.92 4.13 -15.62
CA GLU A 227 -10.37 5.36 -16.24
C GLU A 227 -11.90 5.46 -16.15
N ARG A 228 -12.37 6.65 -15.80
CA ARG A 228 -13.81 6.91 -15.76
C ARG A 228 -14.38 6.87 -17.18
N THR A 229 -15.43 6.10 -17.37
CA THR A 229 -16.15 6.08 -18.66
C THR A 229 -16.88 7.40 -18.82
N GLU A 230 -16.74 8.04 -19.97
CA GLU A 230 -17.58 9.19 -20.31
C GLU A 230 -19.05 8.73 -20.27
N SER A 231 -19.89 9.39 -19.47
CA SER A 231 -21.32 9.19 -19.59
C SER A 231 -21.69 9.59 -21.01
N ALA A 232 -22.24 8.63 -21.78
CA ALA A 232 -22.80 8.97 -23.08
C ALA A 232 -23.74 10.15 -22.85
N ALA A 233 -23.36 11.31 -23.41
CA ALA A 233 -24.21 12.49 -23.35
C ALA A 233 -25.54 12.13 -24.03
N SER A 234 -26.58 12.00 -23.21
CA SER A 234 -27.96 11.76 -23.65
C SER A 234 -28.59 13.04 -24.19
#